data_681c43aeb9b7eee4b57eb5d1bd0ddd01
#
_entry.id   681c43aeb9b7eee4b57eb5d1bd0ddd01
#
_cell.length_a   1.000
_cell.length_b   1.000
_cell.length_c   1.000
_cell.angle_alpha   90.00
_cell.angle_beta   90.00
_cell.angle_gamma   90.00
#
_symmetry.space_group_name_H-M   'P 1'
#
loop_
_entity.id
_entity.type
_entity.pdbx_description
1 polymer ?
#
loop_
_entity_poly.entity_id
_entity_poly.type
_entity_poly.pdbx_seq_one_letter_code
_entity_poly.pdbx_strand_id
1 'polypeptide(L)'
;MHTFIDKDGPYQLPTGWYEVSTRQYCELDRRQLKTVEARASFFAGRPIQVNPLVADALAWVLTPVSTDRAGLDYPEELGQETYLQVETLKETLVAQPLHQCYGEVYATFVARRWRRSEEFDQRVVASIAAQAWEMPILDTYPAVAHCIAQLAYLNAKYAALAEPDYTEAGRKAREAGSERLAMFKHFNVAYHYAHKLGRTLESVYNLPFDTVAVMLLHDRTTAEIQDTLTQLNTPKSK
;
A
#
# COMPACT_ATOMS: atom_id res chain seq x y z
N MET A 1 12.78 -26.22 -10.90
CA MET A 1 12.97 -25.71 -12.31
C MET A 1 12.98 -26.85 -13.30
N HIS A 2 12.29 -26.72 -14.43
CA HIS A 2 12.40 -27.65 -15.57
C HIS A 2 13.53 -27.23 -16.52
N THR A 3 14.30 -28.19 -16.99
CA THR A 3 15.33 -27.97 -18.02
C THR A 3 14.80 -28.41 -19.38
N PHE A 4 14.83 -27.50 -20.33
CA PHE A 4 14.47 -27.71 -21.72
C PHE A 4 15.67 -27.51 -22.62
N ILE A 5 15.67 -28.09 -23.79
CA ILE A 5 16.74 -27.94 -24.80
C ILE A 5 16.10 -27.49 -26.10
N ASP A 6 16.60 -26.45 -26.71
CA ASP A 6 16.26 -26.02 -28.05
C ASP A 6 17.53 -25.89 -28.93
N LYS A 7 17.38 -25.35 -30.14
CA LYS A 7 18.50 -25.16 -31.09
C LYS A 7 19.64 -24.24 -30.55
N ASP A 8 19.34 -23.39 -29.58
CA ASP A 8 20.27 -22.43 -29.01
C ASP A 8 20.86 -22.91 -27.66
N GLY A 9 20.55 -24.16 -27.25
CA GLY A 9 21.07 -24.82 -26.05
C GLY A 9 20.06 -25.00 -24.92
N PRO A 10 20.50 -25.50 -23.75
CA PRO A 10 19.64 -25.73 -22.62
C PRO A 10 19.20 -24.41 -21.98
N TYR A 11 17.98 -24.37 -21.45
CA TYR A 11 17.43 -23.30 -20.64
C TYR A 11 16.55 -23.83 -19.51
N GLN A 12 16.35 -23.08 -18.47
CA GLN A 12 15.59 -23.46 -17.30
C GLN A 12 14.32 -22.60 -17.19
N LEU A 13 13.22 -23.23 -16.83
CA LEU A 13 11.95 -22.57 -16.55
C LEU A 13 11.45 -22.99 -15.16
N PRO A 14 10.83 -22.07 -14.40
CA PRO A 14 10.22 -22.43 -13.13
C PRO A 14 9.07 -23.42 -13.32
N THR A 15 8.84 -24.25 -12.31
CA THR A 15 7.78 -25.27 -12.31
C THR A 15 6.50 -24.81 -11.61
N GLY A 16 6.54 -23.65 -10.98
CA GLY A 16 5.40 -23.04 -10.30
C GLY A 16 5.78 -21.69 -9.70
N TRP A 17 4.79 -20.98 -9.20
CA TRP A 17 4.99 -19.66 -8.55
C TRP A 17 5.96 -19.70 -7.37
N TYR A 18 6.15 -20.85 -6.71
CA TYR A 18 7.09 -21.02 -5.60
C TYR A 18 8.57 -20.89 -5.99
N GLU A 19 8.89 -20.96 -7.29
CA GLU A 19 10.24 -20.73 -7.81
C GLU A 19 10.41 -19.33 -8.41
N VAL A 20 9.38 -18.50 -8.40
CA VAL A 20 9.39 -17.15 -8.95
C VAL A 20 9.58 -16.16 -7.81
N SER A 21 10.62 -15.33 -7.87
CA SER A 21 10.83 -14.28 -6.90
C SER A 21 9.83 -13.14 -7.05
N THR A 22 9.62 -12.39 -5.98
CA THR A 22 8.80 -11.17 -5.98
C THR A 22 9.24 -10.21 -7.09
N ARG A 23 10.54 -10.01 -7.27
CA ARG A 23 11.13 -9.17 -8.33
C ARG A 23 10.71 -9.63 -9.73
N GLN A 24 10.85 -10.94 -10.00
CA GLN A 24 10.47 -11.50 -11.30
C GLN A 24 8.98 -11.34 -11.58
N TYR A 25 8.13 -11.56 -10.56
CA TYR A 25 6.68 -11.37 -10.69
C TYR A 25 6.32 -9.92 -11.03
N CYS A 26 6.86 -8.96 -10.29
CA CYS A 26 6.61 -7.54 -10.54
C CYS A 26 7.11 -7.10 -11.92
N GLU A 27 8.21 -7.69 -12.40
CA GLU A 27 8.72 -7.41 -13.75
C GLU A 27 7.82 -8.00 -14.84
N LEU A 28 7.22 -9.19 -14.63
CA LEU A 28 6.20 -9.74 -15.54
C LEU A 28 5.00 -8.81 -15.65
N ASP A 29 4.53 -8.30 -14.52
CA ASP A 29 3.40 -7.37 -14.46
C ASP A 29 3.75 -6.03 -15.13
N ARG A 30 4.90 -5.45 -14.80
CA ARG A 30 5.41 -4.21 -15.39
C ARG A 30 5.49 -4.29 -16.92
N ARG A 31 5.96 -5.42 -17.45
CA ARG A 31 6.07 -5.64 -18.91
C ARG A 31 4.77 -6.05 -19.56
N GLN A 32 3.70 -6.28 -18.78
CA GLN A 32 2.41 -6.75 -19.25
C GLN A 32 2.51 -8.04 -20.11
N LEU A 33 3.37 -8.96 -19.70
CA LEU A 33 3.58 -10.23 -20.43
C LEU A 33 2.38 -11.15 -20.20
N LYS A 34 1.47 -11.20 -21.18
CA LYS A 34 0.16 -11.87 -21.07
C LYS A 34 0.12 -13.26 -21.73
N THR A 35 1.14 -13.64 -22.48
CA THR A 35 1.17 -14.94 -23.18
C THR A 35 2.20 -15.88 -22.56
N VAL A 36 1.99 -17.19 -22.76
CA VAL A 36 2.94 -18.21 -22.30
C VAL A 36 4.31 -18.01 -22.94
N GLU A 37 4.36 -17.68 -24.24
CA GLU A 37 5.60 -17.42 -24.98
C GLU A 37 6.40 -16.25 -24.41
N ALA A 38 5.71 -15.14 -24.13
CA ALA A 38 6.33 -13.96 -23.57
C ALA A 38 6.91 -14.21 -22.17
N ARG A 39 6.17 -14.92 -21.31
CA ARG A 39 6.61 -15.28 -19.96
C ARG A 39 7.72 -16.33 -19.99
N ALA A 40 7.60 -17.34 -20.85
CA ALA A 40 8.64 -18.34 -21.03
C ALA A 40 9.96 -17.71 -21.51
N SER A 41 9.91 -16.82 -22.50
CA SER A 41 11.08 -16.07 -22.98
C SER A 41 11.69 -15.19 -21.90
N PHE A 42 10.87 -14.58 -21.06
CA PHE A 42 11.34 -13.81 -19.90
C PHE A 42 12.13 -14.68 -18.92
N PHE A 43 11.60 -15.84 -18.52
CA PHE A 43 12.28 -16.73 -17.59
C PHE A 43 13.53 -17.37 -18.20
N ALA A 44 13.52 -17.70 -19.49
CA ALA A 44 14.68 -18.22 -20.19
C ALA A 44 15.79 -17.18 -20.43
N GLY A 45 15.48 -15.88 -20.23
CA GLY A 45 16.39 -14.77 -20.51
C GLY A 45 16.65 -14.53 -22.01
N ARG A 46 15.93 -15.20 -22.91
CA ARG A 46 16.04 -15.10 -24.36
C ARG A 46 14.74 -15.51 -25.07
N PRO A 47 14.52 -15.11 -26.32
CA PRO A 47 13.39 -15.62 -27.08
C PRO A 47 13.45 -17.15 -27.20
N ILE A 48 12.34 -17.83 -26.94
CA ILE A 48 12.20 -19.26 -27.10
C ILE A 48 10.96 -19.59 -27.91
N GLN A 49 11.01 -20.74 -28.64
CA GLN A 49 9.81 -21.30 -29.26
C GLN A 49 9.10 -22.19 -28.26
N VAL A 50 7.84 -21.88 -27.99
CA VAL A 50 7.00 -22.69 -27.11
C VAL A 50 6.38 -23.83 -27.93
N ASN A 51 6.85 -25.03 -27.69
CA ASN A 51 6.21 -26.25 -28.20
C ASN A 51 5.14 -26.76 -27.21
N PRO A 52 4.30 -27.74 -27.55
CA PRO A 52 3.26 -28.23 -26.64
C PRO A 52 3.76 -28.67 -25.27
N LEU A 53 4.93 -29.29 -25.17
CA LEU A 53 5.51 -29.74 -23.89
C LEU A 53 5.87 -28.55 -23.00
N VAL A 54 6.44 -27.49 -23.58
CA VAL A 54 6.75 -26.25 -22.86
C VAL A 54 5.46 -25.53 -22.47
N ALA A 55 4.46 -25.50 -23.35
CA ALA A 55 3.16 -24.89 -23.06
C ALA A 55 2.47 -25.58 -21.88
N ASP A 56 2.43 -26.92 -21.88
CA ASP A 56 1.84 -27.70 -20.79
C ASP A 56 2.59 -27.50 -19.48
N ALA A 57 3.92 -27.51 -19.50
CA ALA A 57 4.75 -27.27 -18.32
C ALA A 57 4.59 -25.87 -17.73
N LEU A 58 4.19 -24.90 -18.55
CA LEU A 58 3.98 -23.51 -18.14
C LEU A 58 2.50 -23.10 -18.04
N ALA A 59 1.55 -24.03 -18.13
CA ALA A 59 0.13 -23.70 -18.03
C ALA A 59 -0.22 -22.90 -16.76
N TRP A 60 0.47 -23.17 -15.65
CA TRP A 60 0.33 -22.46 -14.38
C TRP A 60 0.72 -20.98 -14.46
N VAL A 61 1.59 -20.58 -15.37
CA VAL A 61 2.12 -19.19 -15.42
C VAL A 61 1.06 -18.16 -15.77
N LEU A 62 -0.05 -18.57 -16.37
CA LEU A 62 -1.20 -17.72 -16.65
C LEU A 62 -2.26 -17.76 -15.55
N THR A 63 -2.14 -18.66 -14.57
CA THR A 63 -3.04 -18.70 -13.43
C THR A 63 -2.70 -17.57 -12.47
N PRO A 64 -3.68 -16.98 -11.78
CA PRO A 64 -3.42 -16.01 -10.72
C PRO A 64 -2.55 -16.64 -9.62
N VAL A 65 -1.68 -15.83 -9.02
CA VAL A 65 -0.98 -16.22 -7.78
C VAL A 65 -2.02 -16.43 -6.69
N SER A 66 -1.88 -17.50 -5.92
CA SER A 66 -2.79 -17.78 -4.81
C SER A 66 -2.79 -16.64 -3.78
N THR A 67 -3.97 -16.28 -3.30
CA THR A 67 -4.17 -15.39 -2.17
C THR A 67 -4.38 -16.15 -0.87
N ASP A 68 -4.10 -17.47 -0.85
CA ASP A 68 -4.16 -18.26 0.36
C ASP A 68 -3.14 -17.73 1.38
N ARG A 69 -3.66 -17.45 2.58
CA ARG A 69 -2.95 -16.74 3.65
C ARG A 69 -2.37 -17.65 4.71
N ALA A 70 -2.48 -18.96 4.53
CA ALA A 70 -2.04 -19.95 5.51
C ALA A 70 -0.56 -19.75 5.88
N GLY A 71 -0.30 -19.50 7.16
CA GLY A 71 1.05 -19.37 7.72
C GLY A 71 1.72 -18.01 7.56
N LEU A 72 1.06 -17.02 6.94
CA LEU A 72 1.58 -15.65 6.87
C LEU A 72 1.04 -14.81 8.04
N ASP A 73 1.93 -14.06 8.65
CA ASP A 73 1.62 -13.14 9.75
C ASP A 73 1.55 -11.70 9.19
N TYR A 74 0.33 -11.16 9.08
CA TYR A 74 0.09 -9.80 8.59
C TYR A 74 -1.22 -9.24 9.19
N PRO A 75 -1.44 -7.90 9.16
CA PRO A 75 -2.59 -7.30 9.80
C PRO A 75 -3.92 -7.80 9.22
N GLU A 76 -4.87 -8.14 10.09
CA GLU A 76 -6.24 -8.44 9.66
C GLU A 76 -6.93 -7.18 9.15
N GLU A 77 -6.74 -6.07 9.87
CA GLU A 77 -7.31 -4.76 9.55
C GLU A 77 -6.23 -3.67 9.62
N LEU A 78 -5.99 -2.98 8.52
CA LEU A 78 -5.04 -1.86 8.50
C LEU A 78 -5.47 -0.68 9.38
N GLY A 79 -6.75 -0.56 9.71
CA GLY A 79 -7.25 0.45 10.62
C GLY A 79 -6.69 0.34 12.03
N GLN A 80 -6.26 -0.85 12.43
CA GLN A 80 -5.64 -1.12 13.73
C GLN A 80 -4.10 -0.93 13.72
N GLU A 81 -3.50 -0.80 12.55
CA GLU A 81 -2.09 -0.50 12.42
C GLU A 81 -1.81 0.97 12.76
N THR A 82 -0.56 1.29 13.06
CA THR A 82 -0.21 2.65 13.47
C THR A 82 -0.51 3.67 12.36
N TYR A 83 -0.88 4.88 12.77
CA TYR A 83 -1.14 5.98 11.84
C TYR A 83 0.05 6.21 10.90
N LEU A 84 1.27 6.15 11.43
CA LEU A 84 2.48 6.31 10.63
C LEU A 84 2.64 5.23 9.56
N GLN A 85 2.37 3.95 9.89
CA GLN A 85 2.48 2.86 8.91
C GLN A 85 1.50 3.03 7.74
N VAL A 86 0.24 3.34 8.04
CA VAL A 86 -0.79 3.49 7.00
C VAL A 86 -0.52 4.71 6.13
N GLU A 87 -0.10 5.84 6.71
CA GLU A 87 0.26 7.02 5.94
C GLU A 87 1.54 6.80 5.10
N THR A 88 2.53 6.09 5.63
CA THR A 88 3.71 5.68 4.86
C THR A 88 3.32 4.85 3.64
N LEU A 89 2.38 3.90 3.79
CA LEU A 89 1.86 3.12 2.66
C LEU A 89 1.20 4.01 1.61
N LYS A 90 0.30 4.91 2.04
CA LYS A 90 -0.39 5.83 1.12
C LYS A 90 0.60 6.68 0.34
N GLU A 91 1.58 7.27 1.00
CA GLU A 91 2.60 8.08 0.37
C GLU A 91 3.46 7.28 -0.62
N THR A 92 3.83 6.06 -0.26
CA THR A 92 4.59 5.16 -1.13
C THR A 92 3.83 4.86 -2.42
N LEU A 93 2.53 4.53 -2.31
CA LEU A 93 1.69 4.22 -3.47
C LEU A 93 1.33 5.44 -4.33
N VAL A 94 1.34 6.64 -3.76
CA VAL A 94 1.21 7.89 -4.54
C VAL A 94 2.50 8.20 -5.30
N ALA A 95 3.66 7.94 -4.69
CA ALA A 95 4.96 8.24 -5.29
C ALA A 95 5.36 7.24 -6.38
N GLN A 96 4.95 5.97 -6.25
CA GLN A 96 5.40 4.89 -7.13
C GLN A 96 4.28 3.88 -7.40
N PRO A 97 4.21 3.31 -8.62
CA PRO A 97 3.28 2.23 -8.90
C PRO A 97 3.67 0.96 -8.10
N LEU A 98 2.69 0.12 -7.77
CA LEU A 98 2.85 -1.04 -6.89
C LEU A 98 4.04 -1.94 -7.27
N HIS A 99 4.24 -2.22 -8.56
CA HIS A 99 5.34 -3.06 -9.02
C HIS A 99 6.75 -2.49 -8.74
N GLN A 100 6.87 -1.22 -8.36
CA GLN A 100 8.13 -0.58 -7.98
C GLN A 100 8.31 -0.47 -6.46
N CYS A 101 7.22 -0.48 -5.70
CA CYS A 101 7.24 -0.35 -4.24
C CYS A 101 6.69 -1.58 -3.50
N TYR A 102 6.61 -2.71 -4.18
CA TYR A 102 6.04 -3.93 -3.64
C TYR A 102 6.77 -4.42 -2.38
N GLY A 103 8.11 -4.37 -2.41
CA GLY A 103 8.94 -4.72 -1.27
C GLY A 103 8.72 -3.81 -0.06
N GLU A 104 8.52 -2.52 -0.29
CA GLU A 104 8.23 -1.52 0.75
C GLU A 104 6.87 -1.76 1.40
N VAL A 105 5.84 -2.11 0.62
CA VAL A 105 4.52 -2.49 1.14
C VAL A 105 4.65 -3.71 2.06
N TYR A 106 5.34 -4.75 1.59
CA TYR A 106 5.63 -5.93 2.39
C TYR A 106 6.39 -5.56 3.68
N ALA A 107 7.45 -4.78 3.56
CA ALA A 107 8.30 -4.38 4.68
C ALA A 107 7.54 -3.57 5.73
N THR A 108 6.57 -2.76 5.32
CA THR A 108 5.80 -1.91 6.24
C THR A 108 4.84 -2.72 7.11
N PHE A 109 4.22 -3.80 6.60
CA PHE A 109 3.14 -4.49 7.30
C PHE A 109 3.42 -5.95 7.64
N VAL A 110 4.22 -6.65 6.85
CA VAL A 110 4.35 -8.11 6.94
C VAL A 110 5.62 -8.54 7.64
N ALA A 111 6.64 -7.68 7.69
CA ALA A 111 7.89 -8.01 8.34
C ALA A 111 7.65 -8.46 9.78
N ARG A 112 8.09 -9.68 10.12
CA ARG A 112 7.93 -10.31 11.45
C ARG A 112 8.37 -9.40 12.60
N ARG A 113 9.25 -8.47 12.33
CA ARG A 113 9.75 -7.50 13.30
C ARG A 113 8.62 -6.70 13.94
N TRP A 114 7.72 -6.14 13.15
CA TRP A 114 6.59 -5.36 13.63
C TRP A 114 5.51 -6.21 14.30
N ARG A 115 5.39 -7.47 13.86
CA ARG A 115 4.44 -8.43 14.43
C ARG A 115 4.85 -8.94 15.81
N ARG A 116 6.12 -8.76 16.22
CA ARG A 116 6.65 -9.21 17.51
C ARG A 116 6.84 -8.09 18.53
N SER A 117 6.00 -7.04 18.47
CA SER A 117 6.01 -5.91 19.41
C SER A 117 7.20 -4.93 19.29
N GLU A 118 7.98 -4.96 18.23
CA GLU A 118 8.91 -3.86 17.95
C GLU A 118 8.14 -2.67 17.37
N GLU A 119 8.47 -1.46 17.79
CA GLU A 119 7.89 -0.25 17.22
C GLU A 119 8.30 -0.09 15.76
N PHE A 120 7.38 0.40 14.93
CA PHE A 120 7.62 0.64 13.52
C PHE A 120 8.70 1.72 13.35
N ASP A 121 9.76 1.38 12.62
CA ASP A 121 10.85 2.29 12.27
C ASP A 121 11.00 2.40 10.74
N GLN A 122 10.55 3.52 10.21
CA GLN A 122 10.62 3.80 8.76
C GLN A 122 12.06 3.72 8.19
N ARG A 123 13.08 3.97 9.01
CA ARG A 123 14.47 3.96 8.57
C ARG A 123 14.96 2.59 8.14
N VAL A 124 14.35 1.52 8.65
CA VAL A 124 14.74 0.15 8.30
C VAL A 124 13.88 -0.48 7.20
N VAL A 125 12.81 0.18 6.77
CA VAL A 125 11.91 -0.32 5.73
C VAL A 125 12.67 -0.68 4.46
N ALA A 126 13.55 0.19 3.99
CA ALA A 126 14.31 -0.05 2.76
C ALA A 126 15.18 -1.32 2.82
N SER A 127 15.79 -1.63 3.98
CA SER A 127 16.61 -2.83 4.14
C SER A 127 15.77 -4.11 4.16
N ILE A 128 14.57 -4.06 4.74
CA ILE A 128 13.63 -5.18 4.75
C ILE A 128 13.03 -5.37 3.35
N ALA A 129 12.68 -4.28 2.68
CA ALA A 129 12.16 -4.29 1.31
C ALA A 129 13.15 -4.95 0.34
N ALA A 130 14.45 -4.67 0.48
CA ALA A 130 15.47 -5.30 -0.34
C ALA A 130 15.47 -6.83 -0.21
N GLN A 131 15.22 -7.36 0.98
CA GLN A 131 15.09 -8.81 1.19
C GLN A 131 13.79 -9.36 0.59
N ALA A 132 12.68 -8.63 0.73
CA ALA A 132 11.39 -9.04 0.19
C ALA A 132 11.40 -9.24 -1.34
N TRP A 133 12.22 -8.48 -2.06
CA TRP A 133 12.36 -8.60 -3.51
C TRP A 133 12.93 -9.95 -3.96
N GLU A 134 13.72 -10.60 -3.13
CA GLU A 134 14.33 -11.90 -3.42
C GLU A 134 13.52 -13.09 -2.87
N MET A 135 12.47 -12.82 -2.08
CA MET A 135 11.58 -13.87 -1.56
C MET A 135 10.71 -14.49 -2.67
N PRO A 136 10.30 -15.76 -2.54
CA PRO A 136 9.28 -16.35 -3.41
C PRO A 136 8.00 -15.52 -3.41
N ILE A 137 7.37 -15.36 -4.57
CA ILE A 137 6.15 -14.54 -4.69
C ILE A 137 5.00 -15.10 -3.83
N LEU A 138 4.94 -16.39 -3.60
CA LEU A 138 3.92 -17.00 -2.74
C LEU A 138 4.05 -16.58 -1.27
N ASP A 139 5.24 -16.17 -0.83
CA ASP A 139 5.49 -15.72 0.54
C ASP A 139 5.15 -14.24 0.73
N THR A 140 4.98 -13.48 -0.34
CA THR A 140 4.76 -12.04 -0.26
C THR A 140 3.42 -11.60 -0.84
N TYR A 141 2.97 -12.21 -1.94
CA TYR A 141 1.79 -11.76 -2.69
C TYR A 141 0.50 -11.75 -1.86
N PRO A 142 0.15 -12.82 -1.12
CA PRO A 142 -1.11 -12.84 -0.37
C PRO A 142 -1.22 -11.67 0.62
N ALA A 143 -0.11 -11.38 1.30
CA ALA A 143 -0.04 -10.32 2.29
C ALA A 143 -0.11 -8.92 1.66
N VAL A 144 0.65 -8.68 0.59
CA VAL A 144 0.62 -7.39 -0.12
C VAL A 144 -0.74 -7.16 -0.76
N ALA A 145 -1.32 -8.17 -1.42
CA ALA A 145 -2.66 -8.08 -2.00
C ALA A 145 -3.73 -7.75 -0.94
N HIS A 146 -3.63 -8.37 0.23
CA HIS A 146 -4.51 -8.06 1.36
C HIS A 146 -4.34 -6.62 1.85
N CYS A 147 -3.12 -6.16 2.08
CA CYS A 147 -2.87 -4.78 2.50
C CYS A 147 -3.44 -3.76 1.50
N ILE A 148 -3.29 -4.00 0.20
CA ILE A 148 -3.86 -3.12 -0.83
C ILE A 148 -5.39 -3.12 -0.79
N ALA A 149 -6.02 -4.29 -0.64
CA ALA A 149 -7.48 -4.39 -0.49
C ALA A 149 -7.99 -3.69 0.77
N GLN A 150 -7.30 -3.85 1.90
CA GLN A 150 -7.61 -3.16 3.15
C GLN A 150 -7.45 -1.64 3.02
N LEU A 151 -6.42 -1.16 2.32
CA LEU A 151 -6.26 0.28 2.07
C LEU A 151 -7.42 0.84 1.23
N ALA A 152 -7.87 0.11 0.20
CA ALA A 152 -9.04 0.50 -0.58
C ALA A 152 -10.30 0.57 0.30
N TYR A 153 -10.49 -0.39 1.21
CA TYR A 153 -11.56 -0.37 2.20
C TYR A 153 -11.47 0.86 3.11
N LEU A 154 -10.28 1.17 3.67
CA LEU A 154 -10.09 2.35 4.53
C LEU A 154 -10.38 3.66 3.78
N ASN A 155 -9.94 3.77 2.53
CA ASN A 155 -10.21 4.94 1.71
C ASN A 155 -11.73 5.12 1.47
N ALA A 156 -12.46 4.04 1.24
CA ALA A 156 -13.93 4.09 1.12
C ALA A 156 -14.60 4.42 2.46
N LYS A 157 -14.18 3.79 3.56
CA LYS A 157 -14.70 4.03 4.93
C LYS A 157 -14.56 5.49 5.35
N TYR A 158 -13.46 6.14 4.99
CA TYR A 158 -13.15 7.52 5.36
C TYR A 158 -13.19 8.48 4.16
N ALA A 159 -13.97 8.18 3.14
CA ALA A 159 -14.06 8.99 1.92
C ALA A 159 -14.37 10.47 2.21
N ALA A 160 -15.20 10.74 3.23
CA ALA A 160 -15.51 12.08 3.65
C ALA A 160 -14.28 12.94 4.01
N LEU A 161 -13.18 12.33 4.49
CA LEU A 161 -11.95 13.08 4.78
C LEU A 161 -11.22 13.58 3.54
N ALA A 162 -11.48 12.98 2.37
CA ALA A 162 -10.90 13.41 1.10
C ALA A 162 -11.68 14.57 0.45
N GLU A 163 -12.90 14.84 0.89
CA GLU A 163 -13.70 15.93 0.36
C GLU A 163 -13.16 17.29 0.84
N PRO A 164 -13.27 18.35 0.02
CA PRO A 164 -12.91 19.70 0.46
C PRO A 164 -13.76 20.15 1.67
N ASP A 165 -13.14 20.93 2.55
CA ASP A 165 -13.88 21.61 3.61
C ASP A 165 -14.64 22.81 3.02
N TYR A 166 -15.97 22.71 2.97
CA TYR A 166 -16.87 23.75 2.43
C TYR A 166 -17.35 24.76 3.47
N THR A 167 -16.94 24.66 4.73
CA THR A 167 -17.28 25.64 5.76
C THR A 167 -16.69 27.01 5.45
N GLU A 168 -17.26 28.07 6.02
CA GLU A 168 -16.73 29.42 5.90
C GLU A 168 -15.30 29.52 6.47
N ALA A 169 -15.01 28.78 7.55
CA ALA A 169 -13.67 28.67 8.12
C ALA A 169 -12.69 28.00 7.16
N GLY A 170 -13.11 26.89 6.50
CA GLY A 170 -12.31 26.20 5.50
C GLY A 170 -12.04 27.07 4.27
N ARG A 171 -13.04 27.86 3.82
CA ARG A 171 -12.86 28.82 2.74
C ARG A 171 -11.81 29.89 3.09
N LYS A 172 -11.95 30.52 4.27
CA LYS A 172 -10.98 31.52 4.76
C LYS A 172 -9.59 30.94 4.94
N ALA A 173 -9.48 29.69 5.42
CA ALA A 173 -8.18 29.01 5.55
C ALA A 173 -7.50 28.83 4.18
N ARG A 174 -8.25 28.42 3.15
CA ARG A 174 -7.71 28.33 1.78
C ARG A 174 -7.27 29.69 1.25
N GLU A 175 -8.09 30.73 1.40
CA GLU A 175 -7.72 32.10 1.02
C GLU A 175 -6.46 32.59 1.74
N ALA A 176 -6.27 32.19 2.99
CA ALA A 176 -5.05 32.46 3.76
C ALA A 176 -3.84 31.58 3.35
N GLY A 177 -4.03 30.63 2.44
CA GLY A 177 -2.96 29.81 1.92
C GLY A 177 -2.69 28.53 2.72
N SER A 178 -3.70 27.96 3.39
CA SER A 178 -3.56 26.68 4.11
C SER A 178 -3.08 25.53 3.24
N GLU A 179 -3.28 25.59 1.92
CA GLU A 179 -2.77 24.60 0.96
C GLU A 179 -1.25 24.42 1.03
N ARG A 180 -0.53 25.46 1.49
CA ARG A 180 0.93 25.39 1.71
C ARG A 180 1.32 24.38 2.79
N LEU A 181 0.40 24.05 3.69
CA LEU A 181 0.60 23.04 4.72
C LEU A 181 0.53 21.61 4.16
N ALA A 182 -0.03 21.40 2.96
CA ALA A 182 -0.11 20.11 2.32
C ALA A 182 1.27 19.47 2.09
N MET A 183 2.33 20.28 1.96
CA MET A 183 3.70 19.78 1.84
C MET A 183 4.18 18.97 3.07
N PHE A 184 3.58 19.21 4.24
CA PHE A 184 3.92 18.50 5.48
C PHE A 184 3.13 17.19 5.65
N LYS A 185 2.19 16.90 4.74
CA LYS A 185 1.46 15.63 4.69
C LYS A 185 0.92 15.17 6.06
N HIS A 186 1.17 13.88 6.41
CA HIS A 186 0.75 13.29 7.68
C HIS A 186 1.36 13.97 8.93
N PHE A 187 2.50 14.63 8.81
CA PHE A 187 3.10 15.37 9.92
C PHE A 187 2.14 16.46 10.45
N ASN A 188 1.42 17.14 9.56
CA ASN A 188 0.49 18.21 9.94
C ASN A 188 -0.62 17.71 10.88
N VAL A 189 -1.18 16.56 10.54
CA VAL A 189 -2.23 15.91 11.34
C VAL A 189 -1.68 15.48 12.69
N ALA A 190 -0.53 14.81 12.68
CA ALA A 190 0.11 14.34 13.90
C ALA A 190 0.51 15.50 14.82
N TYR A 191 1.05 16.60 14.27
CA TYR A 191 1.40 17.81 15.02
C TYR A 191 0.17 18.48 15.64
N HIS A 192 -0.92 18.60 14.88
CA HIS A 192 -2.18 19.15 15.37
C HIS A 192 -2.69 18.37 16.58
N TYR A 193 -2.76 17.04 16.49
CA TYR A 193 -3.26 16.21 17.59
C TYR A 193 -2.28 16.07 18.74
N ALA A 194 -0.98 16.09 18.50
CA ALA A 194 0.01 16.14 19.57
C ALA A 194 -0.21 17.39 20.44
N HIS A 195 -0.38 18.55 19.82
CA HIS A 195 -0.66 19.81 20.52
C HIS A 195 -2.04 19.77 21.21
N LYS A 196 -3.10 19.35 20.50
CA LYS A 196 -4.49 19.32 21.01
C LYS A 196 -4.64 18.40 22.22
N LEU A 197 -3.92 17.27 22.24
CA LEU A 197 -4.02 16.25 23.29
C LEU A 197 -2.95 16.41 24.38
N GLY A 198 -2.03 17.37 24.26
CA GLY A 198 -0.89 17.51 25.18
C GLY A 198 0.05 16.28 25.15
N ARG A 199 0.21 15.66 23.98
CA ARG A 199 1.02 14.44 23.77
C ARG A 199 2.23 14.74 22.92
N THR A 200 3.17 13.78 22.87
CA THR A 200 4.29 13.83 21.92
C THR A 200 3.84 13.47 20.52
N LEU A 201 4.57 13.95 19.51
CA LEU A 201 4.33 13.60 18.11
C LEU A 201 4.38 12.08 17.87
N GLU A 202 5.37 11.42 18.48
CA GLU A 202 5.56 9.98 18.41
C GLU A 202 4.36 9.21 18.97
N SER A 203 3.79 9.66 20.08
CA SER A 203 2.61 9.01 20.64
C SER A 203 1.39 9.10 19.72
N VAL A 204 1.27 10.14 18.89
CA VAL A 204 0.20 10.26 17.89
C VAL A 204 0.49 9.34 16.69
N TYR A 205 1.73 9.27 16.25
CA TYR A 205 2.14 8.35 15.19
C TYR A 205 1.85 6.87 15.52
N ASN A 206 1.94 6.51 16.79
CA ASN A 206 1.69 5.16 17.29
C ASN A 206 0.20 4.87 17.59
N LEU A 207 -0.71 5.85 17.45
CA LEU A 207 -2.14 5.57 17.54
C LEU A 207 -2.62 4.72 16.36
N PRO A 208 -3.64 3.86 16.55
CA PRO A 208 -4.30 3.19 15.45
C PRO A 208 -4.80 4.19 14.41
N PHE A 209 -4.66 3.85 13.13
CA PHE A 209 -5.12 4.72 12.04
C PHE A 209 -6.60 5.11 12.19
N ASP A 210 -7.46 4.14 12.52
CA ASP A 210 -8.90 4.36 12.74
C ASP A 210 -9.16 5.40 13.83
N THR A 211 -8.35 5.40 14.90
CA THR A 211 -8.48 6.38 15.98
C THR A 211 -8.24 7.80 15.46
N VAL A 212 -7.16 8.01 14.71
CA VAL A 212 -6.83 9.34 14.15
C VAL A 212 -7.87 9.75 13.10
N ALA A 213 -8.32 8.83 12.24
CA ALA A 213 -9.32 9.10 11.23
C ALA A 213 -10.67 9.51 11.85
N VAL A 214 -11.11 8.84 12.92
CA VAL A 214 -12.33 9.20 13.66
C VAL A 214 -12.20 10.58 14.32
N MET A 215 -11.04 10.91 14.88
CA MET A 215 -10.77 12.23 15.44
C MET A 215 -10.88 13.32 14.37
N LEU A 216 -10.34 13.09 13.18
CA LEU A 216 -10.46 14.02 12.04
C LEU A 216 -11.91 14.20 11.59
N LEU A 217 -12.67 13.10 11.47
CA LEU A 217 -14.11 13.16 11.15
C LEU A 217 -14.89 13.94 12.20
N HIS A 218 -14.64 13.69 13.46
CA HIS A 218 -15.32 14.42 14.56
C HIS A 218 -15.05 15.92 14.47
N ASP A 219 -13.78 16.32 14.30
CA ASP A 219 -13.42 17.72 14.21
C ASP A 219 -14.07 18.40 13.01
N ARG A 220 -14.09 17.72 11.86
CA ARG A 220 -14.77 18.20 10.65
C ARG A 220 -16.26 18.38 10.88
N THR A 221 -16.95 17.35 11.38
CA THR A 221 -18.39 17.39 11.64
C THR A 221 -18.73 18.52 12.63
N THR A 222 -17.91 18.70 13.65
CA THR A 222 -18.08 19.79 14.62
C THR A 222 -17.98 21.17 13.94
N ALA A 223 -17.00 21.36 13.05
CA ALA A 223 -16.84 22.60 12.30
C ALA A 223 -18.04 22.89 11.38
N GLU A 224 -18.54 21.86 10.68
CA GLU A 224 -19.73 21.96 9.80
C GLU A 224 -20.99 22.35 10.59
N ILE A 225 -21.19 21.76 11.78
CA ILE A 225 -22.31 22.10 12.69
C ILE A 225 -22.18 23.56 13.15
N GLN A 226 -21.01 23.99 13.57
CA GLN A 226 -20.78 25.37 14.02
C GLN A 226 -21.01 26.40 12.91
N ASP A 227 -20.56 26.10 11.69
CA ASP A 227 -20.79 26.95 10.52
C ASP A 227 -22.29 27.08 10.23
N THR A 228 -23.02 25.96 10.23
CA THR A 228 -24.48 25.96 10.05
C THR A 228 -25.20 26.78 11.11
N LEU A 229 -24.84 26.61 12.38
CA LEU A 229 -25.42 27.41 13.49
C LEU A 229 -25.14 28.90 13.32
N THR A 230 -23.94 29.26 12.88
CA THR A 230 -23.59 30.66 12.61
C THR A 230 -24.44 31.25 11.50
N GLN A 231 -24.65 30.50 10.41
CA GLN A 231 -25.51 30.93 9.30
C GLN A 231 -26.98 31.08 9.71
N LEU A 232 -27.50 30.18 10.53
CA LEU A 232 -28.88 30.26 11.05
C LEU A 232 -29.10 31.44 11.97
N ASN A 233 -28.09 31.81 12.76
CA ASN A 233 -28.14 32.91 13.71
C ASN A 233 -27.81 34.29 13.10
N THR A 234 -27.28 34.33 11.87
CA THR A 234 -26.99 35.60 11.19
C THR A 234 -28.29 36.20 10.66
N PRO A 235 -28.69 37.42 11.12
CA PRO A 235 -29.90 38.06 10.64
C PRO A 235 -29.82 38.25 9.12
N LYS A 236 -30.82 37.78 8.40
CA LYS A 236 -30.94 38.11 6.97
C LYS A 236 -31.11 39.60 6.85
N SER A 237 -30.08 40.33 6.43
CA SER A 237 -30.21 41.74 6.10
C SER A 237 -31.28 41.86 5.00
N LYS A 238 -32.38 42.53 5.34
CA LYS A 238 -33.44 42.86 4.38
C LYS A 238 -32.98 43.96 3.44
#